data_67f4539a9df90f137d5569383220eac4
#
_entry.id   67f4539a9df90f137d5569383220eac4
#
_cell.length_a   1.000
_cell.length_b   1.000
_cell.length_c   1.000
_cell.angle_alpha   90.00
_cell.angle_beta   90.00
_cell.angle_gamma   90.00
#
_symmetry.space_group_name_H-M   'P 1'
#
loop_
_entity.id
_entity.type
_entity.pdbx_description
1 polymer ?
#
loop_
_entity_poly.entity_id
_entity_poly.type
_entity_poly.pdbx_seq_one_letter_code
_entity_poly.pdbx_strand_id
1 'polypeptide(L)'
;MEQQNHDQMAEQYISAVENQKQSEGYTSDQSFTRGDMETCFVAGAQSMERLQEGCTGTFGQAIGSLRHGFLVRRQGWNGKGMFLFMRPFCQIGDQVIVDEVKSLPYNFKEWVRHHPCEGSSRFFGQYLCMKAANGTIVNGWQASQTDMLTDDWELVNPEE
;
A
#
# COMPACT_ATOMS: atom_id res chain seq x y z
N MET A 1 11.43 26.17 -4.05
CA MET A 1 10.44 25.52 -4.95
C MET A 1 9.95 24.18 -4.41
N GLU A 2 10.79 23.33 -3.83
CA GLU A 2 10.36 22.03 -3.25
C GLU A 2 9.46 22.20 -2.03
N GLN A 3 9.78 23.10 -1.10
CA GLN A 3 8.98 23.36 0.09
C GLN A 3 7.54 23.78 -0.24
N GLN A 4 7.37 24.63 -1.29
CA GLN A 4 6.04 25.06 -1.74
C GLN A 4 5.21 23.91 -2.34
N ASN A 5 5.85 22.92 -2.92
CA ASN A 5 5.15 21.75 -3.47
C ASN A 5 4.63 20.83 -2.36
N HIS A 6 5.41 20.66 -1.28
CA HIS A 6 5.00 19.87 -0.11
C HIS A 6 3.83 20.50 0.64
N ASP A 7 3.84 21.83 0.80
CA ASP A 7 2.75 22.55 1.46
C ASP A 7 1.44 22.44 0.66
N GLN A 8 1.50 22.50 -0.68
CA GLN A 8 0.34 22.33 -1.54
C GLN A 8 -0.22 20.89 -1.51
N MET A 9 0.65 19.89 -1.48
CA MET A 9 0.23 18.47 -1.35
C MET A 9 -0.39 18.18 0.02
N ALA A 10 0.16 18.77 1.09
CA ALA A 10 -0.40 18.67 2.44
C ALA A 10 -1.81 19.27 2.49
N GLU A 11 -2.02 20.46 1.93
CA GLU A 11 -3.33 21.13 1.85
C GLU A 11 -4.36 20.29 1.08
N GLN A 12 -3.98 19.70 -0.05
CA GLN A 12 -4.87 18.82 -0.83
C GLN A 12 -5.26 17.56 -0.05
N TYR A 13 -4.30 16.92 0.64
CA TYR A 13 -4.57 15.74 1.46
C TYR A 13 -5.51 16.05 2.63
N ILE A 14 -5.24 17.13 3.37
CA ILE A 14 -6.06 17.58 4.49
C ILE A 14 -7.49 17.87 4.03
N SER A 15 -7.65 18.60 2.92
CA SER A 15 -8.96 18.90 2.34
C SER A 15 -9.73 17.66 1.92
N ALA A 16 -9.04 16.64 1.38
CA ALA A 16 -9.65 15.36 1.01
C ALA A 16 -10.15 14.59 2.25
N VAL A 17 -9.36 14.56 3.32
CA VAL A 17 -9.71 13.90 4.60
C VAL A 17 -10.88 14.60 5.29
N GLU A 18 -10.91 15.94 5.28
CA GLU A 18 -12.01 16.73 5.86
C GLU A 18 -13.32 16.52 5.09
N ASN A 19 -13.27 16.47 3.77
CA ASN A 19 -14.42 16.18 2.91
C ASN A 19 -14.96 14.75 3.14
N GLN A 20 -14.07 13.78 3.30
CA GLN A 20 -14.47 12.40 3.60
C GLN A 20 -15.14 12.29 4.98
N LYS A 21 -14.60 12.96 6.01
CA LYS A 21 -15.20 13.00 7.36
C LYS A 21 -16.61 13.62 7.33
N GLN A 22 -16.83 14.68 6.55
CA GLN A 22 -18.14 15.28 6.39
C GLN A 22 -19.16 14.36 5.70
N SER A 23 -18.69 13.56 4.72
CA SER A 23 -19.56 12.61 4.00
C SER A 23 -19.95 11.38 4.83
N GLU A 24 -19.13 11.00 5.81
CA GLU A 24 -19.31 9.81 6.65
C GLU A 24 -19.99 10.10 8.00
N GLY A 25 -20.37 11.36 8.29
CA GLY A 25 -21.14 11.74 9.50
C GLY A 25 -20.33 11.61 10.80
N TYR A 26 -19.02 11.68 10.76
CA TYR A 26 -18.15 11.60 11.93
C TYR A 26 -18.33 12.83 12.84
N THR A 27 -18.75 12.61 14.08
CA THR A 27 -18.84 13.66 15.11
C THR A 27 -17.48 13.90 15.77
N SER A 28 -17.21 15.16 16.09
CA SER A 28 -15.95 15.82 16.38
C SER A 28 -15.22 15.49 17.70
N ASP A 29 -15.42 14.34 18.33
CA ASP A 29 -14.94 14.09 19.69
C ASP A 29 -13.62 13.32 19.81
N GLN A 30 -12.96 12.99 18.69
CA GLN A 30 -11.56 12.52 18.65
C GLN A 30 -10.82 13.27 17.55
N SER A 31 -10.61 14.55 17.75
CA SER A 31 -10.00 15.41 16.74
C SER A 31 -8.48 15.37 16.86
N PHE A 32 -7.84 14.67 15.92
CA PHE A 32 -6.55 15.15 15.42
C PHE A 32 -6.78 16.57 14.90
N THR A 33 -6.06 17.53 15.46
CA THR A 33 -6.14 18.91 14.97
C THR A 33 -5.52 18.98 13.57
N ARG A 34 -5.86 20.03 12.80
CA ARG A 34 -5.22 20.31 11.50
C ARG A 34 -3.69 20.33 11.64
N GLY A 35 -3.16 20.91 12.73
CA GLY A 35 -1.73 20.93 13.01
C GLY A 35 -1.11 19.56 13.24
N ASP A 36 -1.84 18.63 13.87
CA ASP A 36 -1.37 17.26 14.07
C ASP A 36 -1.30 16.52 12.72
N MET A 37 -2.27 16.73 11.83
CA MET A 37 -2.28 16.17 10.49
C MET A 37 -1.13 16.72 9.63
N GLU A 38 -0.89 18.04 9.66
CA GLU A 38 0.23 18.69 8.98
C GLU A 38 1.58 18.15 9.49
N THR A 39 1.74 18.01 10.81
CA THR A 39 2.95 17.46 11.42
C THR A 39 3.19 16.01 11.01
N CYS A 40 2.15 15.18 11.02
CA CYS A 40 2.24 13.78 10.57
C CYS A 40 2.56 13.67 9.07
N PHE A 41 1.97 14.54 8.25
CA PHE A 41 2.23 14.57 6.81
C PHE A 41 3.68 15.01 6.52
N VAL A 42 4.14 16.09 7.15
CA VAL A 42 5.52 16.59 6.98
C VAL A 42 6.55 15.57 7.46
N ALA A 43 6.33 14.94 8.62
CA ALA A 43 7.20 13.88 9.12
C ALA A 43 7.21 12.66 8.18
N GLY A 44 6.07 12.30 7.61
CA GLY A 44 5.95 11.25 6.59
C GLY A 44 6.71 11.60 5.32
N ALA A 45 6.53 12.82 4.80
CA ALA A 45 7.21 13.31 3.60
C ALA A 45 8.73 13.35 3.79
N GLN A 46 9.23 13.87 4.92
CA GLN A 46 10.66 13.89 5.24
C GLN A 46 11.27 12.49 5.39
N SER A 47 10.51 11.54 5.92
CA SER A 47 10.95 10.14 6.00
C SER A 47 11.05 9.53 4.61
N MET A 48 10.17 9.92 3.69
CA MET A 48 10.18 9.47 2.29
C MET A 48 11.30 10.10 1.48
N GLU A 49 11.62 11.38 1.69
CA GLU A 49 12.79 12.03 1.07
C GLU A 49 14.09 11.33 1.46
N ARG A 50 14.27 10.97 2.73
CA ARG A 50 15.45 10.21 3.19
C ARG A 50 15.58 8.84 2.53
N LEU A 51 14.45 8.19 2.22
CA LEU A 51 14.44 6.93 1.47
C LEU A 51 14.76 7.15 -0.01
N GLN A 52 14.30 8.27 -0.61
CA GLN A 52 14.61 8.63 -2.01
C GLN A 52 16.08 9.00 -2.24
N GLU A 53 16.77 9.50 -1.22
CA GLU A 53 18.22 9.81 -1.30
C GLU A 53 19.13 8.56 -1.26
N GLY A 54 18.58 7.36 -1.43
CA GLY A 54 19.34 6.10 -1.42
C GLY A 54 19.73 5.63 -0.02
N CYS A 55 19.10 6.18 1.02
CA CYS A 55 19.29 5.68 2.38
C CYS A 55 18.73 4.27 2.51
N THR A 56 19.57 3.33 2.89
CA THR A 56 19.17 1.99 3.28
C THR A 56 18.30 2.05 4.53
N GLY A 57 17.20 1.35 4.53
CA GLY A 57 16.21 1.40 5.60
C GLY A 57 15.93 0.05 6.24
N THR A 58 15.30 0.09 7.41
CA THR A 58 14.85 -1.10 8.12
C THR A 58 13.63 -1.73 7.45
N PHE A 59 13.32 -2.99 7.78
CA PHE A 59 12.11 -3.66 7.33
C PHE A 59 10.83 -2.90 7.73
N GLY A 60 10.81 -2.27 8.92
CA GLY A 60 9.68 -1.45 9.35
C GLY A 60 9.43 -0.24 8.44
N GLN A 61 10.51 0.43 7.99
CA GLN A 61 10.42 1.52 7.02
C GLN A 61 9.97 1.03 5.65
N ALA A 62 10.46 -0.13 5.19
CA ALA A 62 10.02 -0.76 3.96
C ALA A 62 8.51 -1.07 3.98
N ILE A 63 7.97 -1.61 5.07
CA ILE A 63 6.53 -1.85 5.24
C ILE A 63 5.75 -0.54 5.22
N GLY A 64 6.26 0.51 5.88
CA GLY A 64 5.68 1.86 5.81
C GLY A 64 5.57 2.36 4.36
N SER A 65 6.67 2.28 3.60
CA SER A 65 6.72 2.68 2.19
C SER A 65 5.75 1.87 1.32
N LEU A 66 5.67 0.55 1.51
CA LEU A 66 4.73 -0.33 0.79
C LEU A 66 3.27 0.06 1.04
N ARG A 67 2.90 0.45 2.27
CA ARG A 67 1.55 0.92 2.59
C ARG A 67 1.18 2.22 1.89
N HIS A 68 2.17 3.04 1.55
CA HIS A 68 2.00 4.26 0.76
C HIS A 68 2.10 4.04 -0.76
N GLY A 69 2.21 2.78 -1.20
CA GLY A 69 2.22 2.41 -2.62
C GLY A 69 3.58 2.44 -3.29
N PHE A 70 4.67 2.64 -2.53
CA PHE A 70 6.02 2.58 -3.08
C PHE A 70 6.47 1.17 -3.35
N LEU A 71 7.43 1.04 -4.25
CA LEU A 71 8.15 -0.20 -4.51
C LEU A 71 9.40 -0.24 -3.63
N VAL A 72 9.71 -1.41 -3.03
CA VAL A 72 10.90 -1.57 -2.20
C VAL A 72 11.66 -2.83 -2.60
N ARG A 73 12.98 -2.80 -2.42
CA ARG A 73 13.85 -3.97 -2.59
C ARG A 73 14.94 -4.01 -1.51
N ARG A 74 15.57 -5.15 -1.36
CA ARG A 74 16.82 -5.26 -0.60
C ARG A 74 18.00 -5.20 -1.55
N GLN A 75 19.04 -4.45 -1.16
CA GLN A 75 20.32 -4.45 -1.88
C GLN A 75 20.98 -5.84 -1.90
N GLY A 76 20.80 -6.61 -0.81
CA GLY A 76 21.37 -7.95 -0.66
C GLY A 76 20.68 -9.05 -1.47
N TRP A 77 19.60 -8.78 -2.19
CA TRP A 77 18.96 -9.80 -3.02
C TRP A 77 19.79 -10.12 -4.26
N ASN A 78 19.99 -11.44 -4.51
CA ASN A 78 20.81 -11.93 -5.63
C ASN A 78 20.16 -11.74 -7.01
N GLY A 79 18.88 -11.45 -7.08
CA GLY A 79 18.13 -11.30 -8.33
C GLY A 79 18.06 -9.84 -8.78
N LYS A 80 18.54 -9.55 -9.99
CA LYS A 80 18.41 -8.19 -10.57
C LYS A 80 16.95 -7.83 -10.82
N GLY A 81 16.60 -6.59 -10.47
CA GLY A 81 15.28 -6.04 -10.72
C GLY A 81 14.16 -6.70 -9.91
N MET A 82 14.46 -7.37 -8.80
CA MET A 82 13.45 -7.86 -7.86
C MET A 82 12.96 -6.69 -7.00
N PHE A 83 11.67 -6.65 -6.74
CA PHE A 83 11.08 -5.70 -5.81
C PHE A 83 9.77 -6.22 -5.24
N LEU A 84 9.34 -5.60 -4.14
CA LEU A 84 8.04 -5.80 -3.53
C LEU A 84 7.11 -4.65 -3.84
N PHE A 85 5.84 -4.97 -3.90
CA PHE A 85 4.74 -4.01 -3.87
C PHE A 85 3.60 -4.57 -3.04
N MET A 86 2.75 -3.70 -2.52
CA MET A 86 1.57 -4.11 -1.78
C MET A 86 0.35 -4.02 -2.67
N ARG A 87 -0.39 -5.12 -2.75
CA ARG A 87 -1.74 -5.09 -3.29
C ARG A 87 -2.68 -4.63 -2.19
N PRO A 88 -3.41 -3.51 -2.36
CA PRO A 88 -4.32 -3.01 -1.34
C PRO A 88 -5.51 -3.96 -1.17
N PHE A 89 -6.21 -3.83 -0.05
CA PHE A 89 -7.50 -4.48 0.12
C PHE A 89 -8.48 -3.97 -0.96
N CYS A 90 -9.40 -4.81 -1.36
CA CYS A 90 -10.49 -4.41 -2.25
C CYS A 90 -11.80 -5.11 -1.86
N GLN A 91 -12.90 -4.45 -2.15
CA GLN A 91 -14.23 -5.03 -2.01
C GLN A 91 -14.76 -5.28 -3.42
N ILE A 92 -15.19 -6.53 -3.69
CA ILE A 92 -15.67 -6.93 -5.01
C ILE A 92 -17.07 -7.51 -4.86
N GLY A 93 -18.01 -7.01 -5.67
CA GLY A 93 -19.36 -7.54 -5.71
C GLY A 93 -19.43 -9.01 -6.14
N ASP A 94 -20.31 -9.80 -5.53
CA ASP A 94 -20.43 -11.22 -5.83
C ASP A 94 -20.69 -11.49 -7.33
N GLN A 95 -21.49 -10.64 -7.98
CA GLN A 95 -21.75 -10.75 -9.42
C GLN A 95 -20.47 -10.53 -10.25
N VAL A 96 -19.67 -9.52 -9.90
CA VAL A 96 -18.37 -9.24 -10.55
C VAL A 96 -17.39 -10.39 -10.34
N ILE A 97 -17.35 -10.97 -9.13
CA ILE A 97 -16.53 -12.15 -8.83
C ILE A 97 -16.88 -13.30 -9.76
N VAL A 98 -18.16 -13.56 -9.94
CA VAL A 98 -18.67 -14.69 -10.73
C VAL A 98 -18.41 -14.48 -12.21
N ASP A 99 -18.71 -13.31 -12.75
CA ASP A 99 -18.76 -13.09 -14.20
C ASP A 99 -17.46 -12.54 -14.77
N GLU A 100 -16.78 -11.65 -14.06
CA GLU A 100 -15.69 -10.86 -14.63
C GLU A 100 -14.29 -11.25 -14.12
N VAL A 101 -14.14 -11.66 -12.86
CA VAL A 101 -12.82 -11.97 -12.30
C VAL A 101 -12.28 -13.28 -12.85
N LYS A 102 -11.40 -13.22 -13.86
CA LYS A 102 -10.86 -14.40 -14.54
C LYS A 102 -9.84 -15.18 -13.71
N SER A 103 -9.20 -14.55 -12.73
CA SER A 103 -8.14 -15.14 -11.92
C SER A 103 -8.63 -16.06 -10.80
N LEU A 104 -9.94 -16.15 -10.56
CA LEU A 104 -10.51 -16.99 -9.53
C LEU A 104 -10.98 -18.33 -10.09
N PRO A 105 -10.77 -19.46 -9.36
CA PRO A 105 -11.19 -20.79 -9.79
C PRO A 105 -12.70 -20.91 -9.97
N TYR A 106 -13.11 -21.74 -10.93
CA TYR A 106 -14.53 -22.01 -11.20
C TYR A 106 -15.30 -22.45 -9.95
N ASN A 107 -14.78 -23.39 -9.17
CA ASN A 107 -15.45 -23.91 -7.98
C ASN A 107 -15.64 -22.85 -6.88
N PHE A 108 -14.71 -21.88 -6.76
CA PHE A 108 -14.89 -20.76 -5.86
C PHE A 108 -16.03 -19.84 -6.32
N LYS A 109 -16.12 -19.56 -7.62
CA LYS A 109 -17.21 -18.78 -8.20
C LYS A 109 -18.58 -19.44 -8.01
N GLU A 110 -18.66 -20.78 -8.19
CA GLU A 110 -19.88 -21.54 -7.89
C GLU A 110 -20.23 -21.46 -6.40
N TRP A 111 -19.22 -21.56 -5.52
CA TRP A 111 -19.46 -21.39 -4.10
C TRP A 111 -20.01 -19.99 -3.77
N VAL A 112 -19.45 -18.92 -4.36
CA VAL A 112 -19.96 -17.54 -4.21
C VAL A 112 -21.41 -17.44 -4.66
N ARG A 113 -21.76 -18.04 -5.79
CA ARG A 113 -23.11 -18.04 -6.36
C ARG A 113 -24.14 -18.68 -5.42
N HIS A 114 -23.75 -19.73 -4.72
CA HIS A 114 -24.62 -20.46 -3.77
C HIS A 114 -24.60 -19.94 -2.33
N HIS A 115 -23.68 -19.04 -2.00
CA HIS A 115 -23.52 -18.47 -0.66
C HIS A 115 -23.46 -16.93 -0.73
N PRO A 116 -24.58 -16.29 -1.11
CA PRO A 116 -24.62 -14.83 -1.12
C PRO A 116 -24.33 -14.29 0.29
N CYS A 117 -23.48 -13.27 0.40
CA CYS A 117 -23.21 -12.58 1.65
C CYS A 117 -24.10 -11.34 1.80
N GLU A 118 -24.29 -10.89 3.04
CA GLU A 118 -24.95 -9.65 3.33
C GLU A 118 -24.20 -8.51 2.62
N GLY A 119 -24.93 -7.65 1.88
CA GLY A 119 -24.35 -6.59 1.05
C GLY A 119 -23.78 -7.06 -0.31
N SER A 120 -23.93 -8.34 -0.67
CA SER A 120 -23.56 -8.91 -1.99
C SER A 120 -22.15 -8.55 -2.47
N SER A 121 -21.20 -8.42 -1.54
CA SER A 121 -19.80 -8.13 -1.86
C SER A 121 -18.85 -8.74 -0.83
N ARG A 122 -17.61 -9.04 -1.26
CA ARG A 122 -16.58 -9.69 -0.44
C ARG A 122 -15.33 -8.87 -0.35
N PHE A 123 -14.73 -8.87 0.84
CA PHE A 123 -13.45 -8.25 1.09
C PHE A 123 -12.30 -9.20 0.74
N PHE A 124 -11.38 -8.72 -0.07
CA PHE A 124 -10.10 -9.35 -0.32
C PHE A 124 -9.03 -8.56 0.44
N GLY A 125 -8.37 -9.21 1.40
CA GLY A 125 -7.34 -8.58 2.23
C GLY A 125 -6.14 -8.12 1.43
N GLN A 126 -5.42 -7.16 1.97
CA GLN A 126 -4.15 -6.71 1.41
C GLN A 126 -3.05 -7.75 1.59
N TYR A 127 -2.11 -7.82 0.65
CA TYR A 127 -0.96 -8.72 0.73
C TYR A 127 0.24 -8.19 -0.06
N LEU A 128 1.42 -8.70 0.29
CA LEU A 128 2.65 -8.36 -0.40
C LEU A 128 2.84 -9.25 -1.63
N CYS A 129 3.25 -8.63 -2.71
CA CYS A 129 3.64 -9.29 -3.94
C CYS A 129 5.13 -9.02 -4.20
N MET A 130 5.77 -9.97 -4.85
CA MET A 130 7.15 -9.83 -5.33
C MET A 130 7.19 -9.91 -6.86
N LYS A 131 7.82 -8.95 -7.50
CA LYS A 131 8.30 -9.11 -8.87
C LYS A 131 9.64 -9.83 -8.81
N ALA A 132 9.68 -11.08 -9.23
CA ALA A 132 10.89 -11.90 -9.28
C ALA A 132 11.82 -11.48 -10.42
N ALA A 133 13.09 -11.91 -10.37
CA ALA A 133 14.10 -11.59 -11.37
C ALA A 133 13.71 -12.01 -12.81
N ASN A 134 12.97 -13.12 -12.95
CA ASN A 134 12.47 -13.62 -14.24
C ASN A 134 11.19 -12.91 -14.74
N GLY A 135 10.73 -11.86 -14.03
CA GLY A 135 9.51 -11.12 -14.37
C GLY A 135 8.22 -11.68 -13.79
N THR A 136 8.24 -12.85 -13.16
CA THR A 136 7.06 -13.45 -12.55
C THR A 136 6.59 -12.62 -11.34
N ILE A 137 5.28 -12.44 -11.19
CA ILE A 137 4.67 -11.86 -10.00
C ILE A 137 4.28 -12.99 -9.05
N VAL A 138 4.88 -12.99 -7.87
CA VAL A 138 4.58 -13.93 -6.78
C VAL A 138 3.64 -13.24 -5.80
N ASN A 139 2.44 -13.78 -5.65
CA ASN A 139 1.45 -13.28 -4.70
C ASN A 139 1.68 -13.91 -3.32
N GLY A 140 1.50 -13.11 -2.26
CA GLY A 140 1.64 -13.61 -0.89
C GLY A 140 3.10 -13.81 -0.46
N TRP A 141 3.99 -12.91 -0.86
CA TRP A 141 5.39 -12.96 -0.42
C TRP A 141 5.48 -12.88 1.11
N GLN A 142 6.34 -13.72 1.70
CA GLN A 142 6.59 -13.76 3.15
C GLN A 142 8.05 -13.39 3.43
N ALA A 143 8.24 -12.48 4.38
CA ALA A 143 9.57 -12.09 4.82
C ALA A 143 10.25 -13.23 5.59
N SER A 144 11.49 -13.55 5.24
CA SER A 144 12.35 -14.37 6.09
C SER A 144 12.84 -13.56 7.30
N GLN A 145 13.39 -14.23 8.31
CA GLN A 145 14.05 -13.52 9.42
C GLN A 145 15.18 -12.63 8.94
N THR A 146 15.94 -13.06 7.94
CA THR A 146 16.98 -12.24 7.32
C THR A 146 16.41 -10.98 6.69
N ASP A 147 15.26 -11.07 6.02
CA ASP A 147 14.60 -9.88 5.45
C ASP A 147 14.12 -8.91 6.51
N MET A 148 13.63 -9.43 7.64
CA MET A 148 13.10 -8.60 8.74
C MET A 148 14.19 -7.92 9.58
N LEU A 149 15.39 -8.53 9.70
CA LEU A 149 16.43 -8.07 10.61
C LEU A 149 17.56 -7.29 9.91
N THR A 150 17.42 -7.03 8.61
CA THR A 150 18.39 -6.27 7.84
C THR A 150 17.99 -4.80 7.72
N ASP A 151 19.00 -3.95 7.47
CA ASP A 151 18.86 -2.50 7.28
C ASP A 151 19.22 -2.08 5.83
N ASP A 152 19.15 -3.01 4.86
CA ASP A 152 19.52 -2.80 3.46
C ASP A 152 18.31 -2.61 2.52
N TRP A 153 17.17 -2.23 3.06
CA TRP A 153 15.97 -1.91 2.28
C TRP A 153 16.10 -0.55 1.61
N GLU A 154 15.70 -0.48 0.35
CA GLU A 154 15.69 0.74 -0.45
C GLU A 154 14.44 0.87 -1.30
N LEU A 155 14.10 2.10 -1.70
CA LEU A 155 13.04 2.37 -2.67
C LEU A 155 13.51 1.99 -4.07
N VAL A 156 12.56 1.57 -4.89
CA VAL A 156 12.77 1.32 -6.32
C VAL A 156 12.10 2.43 -7.11
N ASN A 157 12.85 3.05 -8.00
CA ASN A 157 12.28 3.98 -8.95
C ASN A 157 11.49 3.20 -10.01
N PRO A 158 10.18 3.50 -10.23
CA PRO A 158 9.37 2.82 -11.24
C PRO A 158 9.90 2.96 -12.68
N GLU A 159 10.77 3.94 -12.93
CA GLU A 159 11.35 4.20 -14.25
C GLU A 159 12.63 3.40 -14.53
N GLU A 160 13.18 2.69 -13.53
CA GLU A 160 14.29 1.76 -13.72
C GLU A 160 13.77 0.42 -14.32
#